data_f26b1824716199724d4a6e820137dab6
#
_entry.id   f26b1824716199724d4a6e820137dab6
#
_cell.length_a   1.000
_cell.length_b   1.000
_cell.length_c   1.000
_cell.angle_alpha   90.00
_cell.angle_beta   90.00
_cell.angle_gamma   90.00
#
_symmetry.space_group_name_H-M   'P 1'
#
loop_
_entity.id
_entity.type
_entity.pdbx_description
1 polymer ?
#
loop_
_entity_poly.entity_id
_entity_poly.type
_entity_poly.pdbx_seq_one_letter_code
_entity_poly.pdbx_strand_id
1 'polypeptide(L)'
;MPLEIERKFLVDKEKWNALSKPDGVPFRQSYMLRNEDKAIRIRLTPTHGFLTIKGNNKGATRDEFEYEIPLNDARQLMENYCEGEVAKLRYFIEYEGKMWEVDVFSGKNEGLIVAEIELKDESETFSKPDWIAEEVTYDARYLNSNLSLTPYMEW
;
A
#
# COMPACT_ATOMS: atom_id res chain seq x y z
N MET A 1 4.73 19.94 6.84
CA MET A 1 4.63 18.55 7.26
C MET A 1 4.48 17.66 6.03
N PRO A 2 5.17 16.51 5.99
CA PRO A 2 4.99 15.58 4.89
C PRO A 2 3.54 15.08 4.84
N LEU A 3 2.96 15.15 3.65
CA LEU A 3 1.60 14.69 3.42
C LEU A 3 1.59 13.60 2.38
N GLU A 4 0.71 12.62 2.56
CA GLU A 4 0.38 11.63 1.56
C GLU A 4 -1.05 11.90 1.09
N ILE A 5 -1.21 12.10 -0.20
CA ILE A 5 -2.53 12.23 -0.83
C ILE A 5 -2.60 11.15 -1.88
N GLU A 6 -3.42 10.12 -1.64
CA GLU A 6 -3.52 9.01 -2.58
C GLU A 6 -4.96 8.57 -2.78
N ARG A 7 -5.23 8.04 -3.96
CA ARG A 7 -6.51 7.42 -4.27
C ARG A 7 -6.28 5.95 -4.60
N LYS A 8 -7.24 5.13 -4.20
CA LYS A 8 -7.15 3.67 -4.31
C LYS A 8 -8.30 3.13 -5.14
N PHE A 9 -7.97 2.13 -5.95
CA PHE A 9 -8.93 1.50 -6.86
C PHE A 9 -8.75 0.00 -6.84
N LEU A 10 -9.84 -0.71 -7.03
CA LEU A 10 -9.79 -2.13 -7.37
C LEU A 10 -9.31 -2.26 -8.82
N VAL A 11 -8.94 -3.46 -9.20
CA VAL A 11 -8.33 -3.75 -10.50
C VAL A 11 -9.12 -4.84 -11.19
N ASP A 12 -9.38 -4.64 -12.49
CA ASP A 12 -9.96 -5.68 -13.36
C ASP A 12 -8.88 -6.75 -13.58
N LYS A 13 -9.05 -7.90 -12.96
CA LYS A 13 -8.03 -8.95 -12.94
C LYS A 13 -7.74 -9.52 -14.34
N GLU A 14 -8.74 -9.63 -15.16
CA GLU A 14 -8.57 -10.15 -16.51
C GLU A 14 -7.69 -9.22 -17.36
N LYS A 15 -8.00 -7.92 -17.33
CA LYS A 15 -7.21 -6.92 -18.05
C LYS A 15 -5.82 -6.79 -17.46
N TRP A 16 -5.69 -6.86 -16.14
CA TRP A 16 -4.41 -6.84 -15.47
C TRP A 16 -3.53 -8.01 -15.89
N ASN A 17 -4.07 -9.20 -15.94
CA ASN A 17 -3.34 -10.40 -16.35
C ASN A 17 -2.89 -10.35 -17.81
N ALA A 18 -3.64 -9.66 -18.66
CA ALA A 18 -3.31 -9.50 -20.08
C ALA A 18 -2.29 -8.38 -20.31
N LEU A 19 -2.02 -7.54 -19.32
CA LEU A 19 -1.11 -6.42 -19.44
C LEU A 19 0.35 -6.90 -19.41
N SER A 20 1.15 -6.42 -20.38
CA SER A 20 2.61 -6.57 -20.31
C SER A 20 3.16 -5.58 -19.29
N LYS A 21 3.91 -6.06 -18.30
CA LYS A 21 4.36 -5.25 -17.19
C LYS A 21 5.71 -5.72 -16.66
N PRO A 22 6.47 -4.83 -15.99
CA PRO A 22 7.73 -5.23 -15.34
C PRO A 22 7.45 -6.16 -14.15
N ASP A 23 8.51 -6.77 -13.63
CA ASP A 23 8.41 -7.64 -12.47
C ASP A 23 7.95 -6.86 -11.24
N GLY A 24 7.15 -7.50 -10.39
CA GLY A 24 6.76 -6.94 -9.11
C GLY A 24 7.91 -7.01 -8.10
N VAL A 25 7.91 -6.07 -7.17
CA VAL A 25 8.87 -6.02 -6.06
C VAL A 25 8.20 -6.59 -4.81
N PRO A 26 8.77 -7.62 -4.16
CA PRO A 26 8.18 -8.16 -2.94
C PRO A 26 8.27 -7.15 -1.79
N PHE A 27 7.13 -6.87 -1.16
CA PHE A 27 7.03 -6.06 0.04
C PHE A 27 6.47 -6.92 1.16
N ARG A 28 7.10 -6.81 2.33
CA ARG A 28 6.55 -7.34 3.58
C ARG A 28 6.43 -6.19 4.55
N GLN A 29 5.31 -6.07 5.20
CA GLN A 29 5.12 -5.01 6.19
C GLN A 29 4.32 -5.52 7.37
N SER A 30 4.62 -4.95 8.54
CA SER A 30 4.00 -5.30 9.79
C SER A 30 3.92 -4.06 10.68
N TYR A 31 3.14 -4.11 11.73
CA TYR A 31 2.80 -2.92 12.50
C TYR A 31 3.26 -3.02 13.94
N MET A 32 3.99 -1.97 14.40
CA MET A 32 4.34 -1.80 15.80
C MET A 32 3.18 -1.25 16.59
N LEU A 33 2.38 -0.40 15.93
CA LEU A 33 1.21 0.22 16.53
C LEU A 33 0.22 0.54 15.42
N ARG A 34 -1.06 0.30 15.68
CA ARG A 34 -2.15 0.75 14.82
C ARG A 34 -3.41 0.98 15.63
N ASN A 35 -4.00 2.15 15.44
CA ASN A 35 -5.28 2.52 16.06
C ASN A 35 -5.96 3.57 15.17
N GLU A 36 -7.03 4.19 15.65
CA GLU A 36 -7.76 5.18 14.86
C GLU A 36 -6.95 6.44 14.54
N ASP A 37 -5.96 6.76 15.39
CA ASP A 37 -5.21 8.01 15.27
C ASP A 37 -3.93 7.86 14.45
N LYS A 38 -3.30 6.70 14.48
CA LYS A 38 -1.99 6.53 13.85
C LYS A 38 -1.63 5.07 13.59
N ALA A 39 -0.69 4.88 12.69
CA ALA A 39 -0.04 3.59 12.45
C ALA A 39 1.47 3.78 12.39
N ILE A 40 2.19 2.86 13.00
CA ILE A 40 3.65 2.78 12.93
C ILE A 40 3.99 1.45 12.29
N ARG A 41 4.65 1.49 11.15
CA ARG A 41 4.88 0.34 10.28
C ARG A 41 6.36 0.12 10.01
N ILE A 42 6.76 -1.13 9.98
CA ILE A 42 8.04 -1.55 9.40
C ILE A 42 7.75 -2.21 8.06
N ARG A 43 8.50 -1.82 7.04
CA ARG A 43 8.42 -2.41 5.70
C ARG A 43 9.78 -2.97 5.30
N LEU A 44 9.77 -4.14 4.72
CA LEU A 44 10.94 -4.76 4.11
C LEU A 44 10.72 -4.90 2.60
N THR A 45 11.73 -4.51 1.84
CA THR A 45 11.90 -4.95 0.45
C THR A 45 13.08 -5.93 0.44
N PRO A 46 13.44 -6.54 -0.71
CA PRO A 46 14.61 -7.41 -0.74
C PRO A 46 15.92 -6.74 -0.33
N THR A 47 16.02 -5.41 -0.47
CA THR A 47 17.27 -4.67 -0.28
C THR A 47 17.20 -3.55 0.74
N HIS A 48 16.01 -3.13 1.18
CA HIS A 48 15.84 -1.96 2.04
C HIS A 48 14.83 -2.19 3.15
N GLY A 49 14.99 -1.43 4.23
CA GLY A 49 14.04 -1.40 5.34
C GLY A 49 13.54 0.03 5.56
N PHE A 50 12.28 0.17 5.97
CA PHE A 50 11.65 1.48 6.18
C PHE A 50 10.83 1.47 7.47
N LEU A 51 10.91 2.58 8.19
CA LEU A 51 10.03 2.90 9.31
C LEU A 51 9.09 3.99 8.84
N THR A 52 7.78 3.75 8.92
CA THR A 52 6.77 4.70 8.47
C THR A 52 5.78 4.99 9.58
N ILE A 53 5.52 6.28 9.80
CA ILE A 53 4.50 6.75 10.73
C ILE A 53 3.43 7.46 9.91
N LYS A 54 2.19 7.00 10.04
CA LYS A 54 1.05 7.58 9.32
C LYS A 54 -0.01 8.05 10.30
N GLY A 55 -0.54 9.23 10.05
CA GLY A 55 -1.65 9.79 10.81
C GLY A 55 -2.98 9.25 10.31
N ASN A 56 -4.07 9.78 10.89
CA ASN A 56 -5.42 9.43 10.50
C ASN A 56 -5.77 10.07 9.15
N ASN A 57 -6.53 9.36 8.33
CA ASN A 57 -7.01 9.88 7.06
C ASN A 57 -8.03 11.00 7.25
N LYS A 58 -7.86 12.05 6.44
CA LYS A 58 -8.86 13.11 6.24
C LYS A 58 -9.17 13.13 4.75
N GLY A 59 -10.23 12.41 4.34
CA GLY A 59 -10.47 12.14 2.93
C GLY A 59 -9.37 11.26 2.36
N ALA A 60 -8.71 11.71 1.29
CA ALA A 60 -7.59 11.03 0.66
C ALA A 60 -6.22 11.43 1.25
N THR A 61 -6.22 12.32 2.23
CA THR A 61 -5.00 12.96 2.76
C THR A 61 -4.70 12.48 4.18
N ARG A 62 -3.42 12.25 4.47
CA ARG A 62 -2.93 12.02 5.84
C ARG A 62 -1.46 12.40 5.95
N ASP A 63 -1.01 12.59 7.19
CA ASP A 63 0.42 12.76 7.48
C ASP A 63 1.16 11.46 7.22
N GLU A 64 2.33 11.56 6.62
CA GLU A 64 3.21 10.43 6.44
C GLU A 64 4.65 10.85 6.70
N PHE A 65 5.33 10.11 7.57
CA PHE A 65 6.75 10.24 7.82
C PHE A 65 7.40 8.90 7.52
N GLU A 66 8.29 8.86 6.54
CA GLU A 66 8.97 7.63 6.15
C GLU A 66 10.47 7.81 6.21
N TYR A 67 11.15 6.87 6.86
CA TYR A 67 12.59 6.88 7.03
C TYR A 67 13.17 5.53 6.63
N GLU A 68 14.20 5.57 5.80
CA GLU A 68 14.97 4.36 5.55
C GLU A 68 15.79 4.04 6.80
N ILE A 69 15.79 2.77 7.20
CA ILE A 69 16.57 2.26 8.33
C ILE A 69 17.41 1.09 7.85
N PRO A 70 18.46 0.70 8.56
CA PRO A 70 19.25 -0.46 8.17
C PRO A 70 18.38 -1.70 8.01
N LEU A 71 18.59 -2.43 6.95
CA LEU A 71 17.79 -3.62 6.62
C LEU A 71 17.77 -4.63 7.78
N ASN A 72 18.91 -4.81 8.41
CA ASN A 72 19.02 -5.75 9.54
C ASN A 72 18.21 -5.28 10.75
N ASP A 73 18.19 -3.96 11.01
CA ASP A 73 17.37 -3.38 12.09
C ASP A 73 15.88 -3.59 11.77
N ALA A 74 15.49 -3.34 10.51
CA ALA A 74 14.11 -3.52 10.08
C ALA A 74 13.63 -4.97 10.27
N ARG A 75 14.49 -5.95 9.94
CA ARG A 75 14.18 -7.35 10.16
C ARG A 75 13.95 -7.67 11.64
N GLN A 76 14.82 -7.17 12.50
CA GLN A 76 14.71 -7.39 13.95
C GLN A 76 13.48 -6.71 14.54
N LEU A 77 13.18 -5.49 14.10
CA LEU A 77 11.99 -4.77 14.53
C LEU A 77 10.72 -5.51 14.10
N MET A 78 10.68 -6.01 12.87
CA MET A 78 9.53 -6.76 12.38
C MET A 78 9.33 -8.05 13.16
N GLU A 79 10.40 -8.77 13.43
CA GLU A 79 10.34 -10.05 14.12
C GLU A 79 9.94 -9.91 15.60
N ASN A 80 10.46 -8.89 16.29
CA ASN A 80 10.36 -8.79 17.73
C ASN A 80 9.31 -7.81 18.24
N TYR A 81 8.90 -6.82 17.44
CA TYR A 81 8.07 -5.71 17.91
C TYR A 81 6.84 -5.42 17.04
N CYS A 82 6.61 -6.22 16.03
CA CYS A 82 5.49 -6.01 15.12
C CYS A 82 4.51 -7.16 15.14
N GLU A 83 3.27 -6.87 14.74
CA GLU A 83 2.19 -7.85 14.59
C GLU A 83 1.46 -7.61 13.27
N GLY A 84 0.85 -8.68 12.72
CA GLY A 84 -0.01 -8.57 11.55
C GLY A 84 0.76 -8.30 10.27
N GLU A 85 1.36 -9.34 9.68
CA GLU A 85 2.11 -9.19 8.44
C GLU A 85 1.18 -9.08 7.24
N VAL A 86 1.50 -8.13 6.34
CA VAL A 86 0.92 -8.01 5.02
C VAL A 86 2.03 -8.20 4.00
N ALA A 87 1.87 -9.17 3.12
CA ALA A 87 2.83 -9.45 2.05
C ALA A 87 2.17 -9.19 0.70
N LYS A 88 2.93 -8.59 -0.20
CA LYS A 88 2.43 -8.23 -1.54
C LYS A 88 3.58 -8.08 -2.53
N LEU A 89 3.24 -8.16 -3.82
CA LEU A 89 4.11 -7.74 -4.90
C LEU A 89 3.63 -6.38 -5.36
N ARG A 90 4.51 -5.39 -5.35
CA ARG A 90 4.19 -4.06 -5.86
C ARG A 90 4.74 -3.88 -7.25
N TYR A 91 3.84 -3.53 -8.18
CA TYR A 91 4.17 -3.21 -9.56
C TYR A 91 4.10 -1.71 -9.76
N PHE A 92 5.07 -1.17 -10.47
CA PHE A 92 5.13 0.26 -10.80
C PHE A 92 4.79 0.41 -12.28
N ILE A 93 3.62 0.98 -12.56
CA ILE A 93 3.10 1.10 -13.93
C ILE A 93 2.94 2.57 -14.28
N GLU A 94 3.73 3.02 -15.25
CA GLU A 94 3.59 4.39 -15.75
C GLU A 94 2.44 4.44 -16.76
N TYR A 95 1.57 5.43 -16.60
CA TYR A 95 0.46 5.66 -17.52
C TYR A 95 0.19 7.15 -17.65
N GLU A 96 0.34 7.66 -18.86
CA GLU A 96 0.13 9.08 -19.20
C GLU A 96 0.79 10.06 -18.22
N GLY A 97 2.07 9.83 -17.97
CA GLY A 97 2.91 10.70 -17.12
C GLY A 97 2.73 10.51 -15.63
N LYS A 98 1.91 9.57 -15.21
CA LYS A 98 1.69 9.26 -13.80
C LYS A 98 2.13 7.84 -13.48
N MET A 99 2.65 7.66 -12.27
CA MET A 99 3.05 6.34 -11.79
C MET A 99 1.94 5.74 -10.93
N TRP A 100 1.45 4.57 -11.35
CA TRP A 100 0.52 3.76 -10.56
C TRP A 100 1.30 2.70 -9.78
N GLU A 101 0.97 2.54 -8.53
CA GLU A 101 1.50 1.47 -7.70
C GLU A 101 0.42 0.42 -7.52
N VAL A 102 0.66 -0.77 -8.04
CA VAL A 102 -0.34 -1.85 -7.99
C VAL A 102 0.16 -2.95 -7.09
N ASP A 103 -0.59 -3.21 -6.03
CA ASP A 103 -0.26 -4.22 -5.04
C ASP A 103 -1.09 -5.48 -5.28
N VAL A 104 -0.39 -6.57 -5.59
CA VAL A 104 -0.97 -7.90 -5.69
C VAL A 104 -0.68 -8.61 -4.37
N PHE A 105 -1.70 -8.78 -3.55
CA PHE A 105 -1.54 -9.33 -2.21
C PHE A 105 -1.40 -10.84 -2.22
N SER A 106 -0.72 -11.35 -1.20
CA SER A 106 -0.53 -12.78 -0.98
C SER A 106 -0.91 -13.15 0.46
N GLY A 107 -0.74 -14.41 0.84
CA GLY A 107 -1.08 -14.88 2.17
C GLY A 107 -2.55 -14.72 2.48
N LYS A 108 -2.88 -14.15 3.62
CA LYS A 108 -4.27 -13.98 4.08
C LYS A 108 -5.07 -12.95 3.26
N ASN A 109 -4.40 -12.17 2.43
CA ASN A 109 -5.04 -11.19 1.55
C ASN A 109 -5.03 -11.63 0.08
N GLU A 110 -4.72 -12.89 -0.18
CA GLU A 110 -4.67 -13.43 -1.54
C GLU A 110 -6.00 -13.22 -2.27
N GLY A 111 -5.90 -12.85 -3.53
CA GLY A 111 -7.05 -12.53 -4.39
C GLY A 111 -7.33 -11.03 -4.47
N LEU A 112 -6.76 -10.22 -3.57
CA LEU A 112 -6.93 -8.78 -3.60
C LEU A 112 -5.84 -8.13 -4.44
N ILE A 113 -6.25 -7.22 -5.32
CA ILE A 113 -5.34 -6.35 -6.08
C ILE A 113 -5.84 -4.93 -5.92
N VAL A 114 -4.97 -4.04 -5.45
CA VAL A 114 -5.30 -2.62 -5.22
C VAL A 114 -4.30 -1.75 -5.96
N ALA A 115 -4.81 -0.79 -6.72
CA ALA A 115 -3.99 0.19 -7.42
C ALA A 115 -4.08 1.53 -6.68
N GLU A 116 -2.94 2.17 -6.51
CA GLU A 116 -2.84 3.46 -5.85
C GLU A 116 -2.19 4.47 -6.77
N ILE A 117 -2.66 5.71 -6.71
CA ILE A 117 -2.03 6.85 -7.37
C ILE A 117 -1.85 7.96 -6.36
N GLU A 118 -0.63 8.50 -6.26
CA GLU A 118 -0.33 9.61 -5.38
C GLU A 118 -0.52 10.92 -6.12
N LEU A 119 -1.18 11.87 -5.46
CA LEU A 119 -1.53 13.16 -6.03
C LEU A 119 -0.83 14.29 -5.28
N LYS A 120 -0.70 15.44 -5.92
CA LYS A 120 -0.15 16.65 -5.32
C LYS A 120 -1.18 17.37 -4.47
N ASP A 121 -2.45 17.29 -4.85
CA ASP A 121 -3.60 17.74 -4.06
C ASP A 121 -4.84 16.92 -4.43
N GLU A 122 -5.88 17.01 -3.61
CA GLU A 122 -7.08 16.18 -3.79
C GLU A 122 -7.87 16.49 -5.07
N SER A 123 -7.66 17.66 -5.64
CA SER A 123 -8.35 18.08 -6.88
C SER A 123 -7.57 17.72 -8.15
N GLU A 124 -6.38 17.18 -8.03
CA GLU A 124 -5.58 16.81 -9.20
C GLU A 124 -6.30 15.78 -10.06
N THR A 125 -6.35 16.03 -11.38
CA THR A 125 -6.95 15.10 -12.33
C THR A 125 -5.91 14.17 -12.92
N PHE A 126 -6.34 12.98 -13.30
CA PHE A 126 -5.47 11.96 -13.89
C PHE A 126 -6.28 11.03 -14.79
N SER A 127 -5.60 10.42 -15.74
CA SER A 127 -6.21 9.44 -16.62
C SER A 127 -6.17 8.06 -15.97
N LYS A 128 -7.22 7.27 -16.16
CA LYS A 128 -7.31 5.92 -15.63
C LYS A 128 -7.03 4.91 -16.73
N PRO A 129 -6.06 3.99 -16.53
CA PRO A 129 -5.90 2.85 -17.42
C PRO A 129 -7.16 1.99 -17.46
N ASP A 130 -7.33 1.20 -18.51
CA ASP A 130 -8.54 0.38 -18.68
C ASP A 130 -8.65 -0.78 -17.68
N TRP A 131 -7.58 -1.12 -17.00
CA TRP A 131 -7.58 -2.15 -15.94
C TRP A 131 -7.95 -1.59 -14.56
N ILE A 132 -8.18 -0.29 -14.42
CA ILE A 132 -8.69 0.32 -13.18
C ILE A 132 -10.19 0.06 -13.08
N ALA A 133 -10.63 -0.40 -11.92
CA ALA A 133 -12.02 -0.68 -11.62
C ALA A 133 -12.56 0.30 -10.55
N GLU A 134 -13.37 -0.19 -9.63
CA GLU A 134 -14.05 0.63 -8.64
C GLU A 134 -13.10 1.34 -7.68
N GLU A 135 -13.38 2.61 -7.38
CA GLU A 135 -12.61 3.37 -6.40
C GLU A 135 -12.97 2.95 -4.97
N VAL A 136 -11.95 2.72 -4.15
CA VAL A 136 -12.11 2.31 -2.75
C VAL A 136 -11.34 3.21 -1.79
N THR A 137 -11.01 4.41 -2.21
CA THR A 137 -10.24 5.40 -1.42
C THR A 137 -10.83 5.61 -0.03
N TYR A 138 -12.14 5.66 0.07
CA TYR A 138 -12.83 6.02 1.32
C TYR A 138 -13.34 4.80 2.10
N ASP A 139 -13.00 3.60 1.64
CA ASP A 139 -13.33 2.36 2.34
C ASP A 139 -12.14 1.91 3.18
N ALA A 140 -12.24 2.10 4.48
CA ALA A 140 -11.16 1.83 5.42
C ALA A 140 -10.70 0.37 5.44
N ARG A 141 -11.53 -0.58 4.97
CA ARG A 141 -11.15 -1.99 4.91
C ARG A 141 -9.90 -2.23 4.07
N TYR A 142 -9.67 -1.36 3.07
CA TYR A 142 -8.54 -1.50 2.13
C TYR A 142 -7.25 -0.82 2.62
N LEU A 143 -7.25 -0.16 3.79
CA LEU A 143 -6.02 0.32 4.40
C LEU A 143 -5.17 -0.90 4.81
N ASN A 144 -3.87 -0.86 4.49
CA ASN A 144 -2.99 -1.98 4.81
C ASN A 144 -2.95 -2.29 6.31
N SER A 145 -3.05 -1.27 7.18
CA SER A 145 -3.16 -1.47 8.61
C SER A 145 -4.39 -2.27 9.00
N ASN A 146 -5.53 -2.04 8.34
CA ASN A 146 -6.76 -2.79 8.58
C ASN A 146 -6.71 -4.18 7.95
N LEU A 147 -6.06 -4.33 6.81
CA LEU A 147 -5.82 -5.66 6.20
C LEU A 147 -4.96 -6.54 7.09
N SER A 148 -4.07 -5.95 7.89
CA SER A 148 -3.26 -6.71 8.84
C SER A 148 -4.07 -7.23 10.02
N LEU A 149 -5.20 -6.58 10.35
CA LEU A 149 -6.11 -6.97 11.43
C LEU A 149 -7.24 -7.87 10.95
N THR A 150 -7.87 -7.48 9.85
CA THR A 150 -9.02 -8.18 9.26
C THR A 150 -8.70 -8.46 7.79
N PRO A 151 -7.99 -9.57 7.53
CA PRO A 151 -7.54 -9.90 6.19
C PRO A 151 -8.69 -10.11 5.20
N TYR A 152 -8.40 -9.83 3.94
CA TYR A 152 -9.37 -9.95 2.84
C TYR A 152 -10.07 -11.31 2.80
N MET A 153 -9.35 -12.39 3.05
CA MET A 153 -9.92 -13.74 3.02
C MET A 153 -10.90 -14.02 4.16
N GLU A 154 -10.96 -13.12 5.16
CA GLU A 154 -11.89 -13.24 6.29
C GLU A 154 -13.13 -12.37 6.15
N TRP A 155 -13.26 -11.66 5.05
CA TRP A 155 -14.42 -10.77 4.81
C TRP A 155 -15.68 -11.54 4.49
#